data_4e38b360b4d57dafab88010667280551
#
_entry.id   4e38b360b4d57dafab88010667280551
#
_cell.length_a   1.000
_cell.length_b   1.000
_cell.length_c   1.000
_cell.angle_alpha   90.00
_cell.angle_beta   90.00
_cell.angle_gamma   90.00
#
_symmetry.space_group_name_H-M   'P 1'
#
loop_
_entity.id
_entity.type
_entity.pdbx_description
1 polymer ?
#
loop_
_entity_poly.entity_id
_entity_poly.type
_entity_poly.pdbx_seq_one_letter_code
_entity_poly.pdbx_strand_id
1 'polypeptide(L)'
;MENNNRTLSVDIAKGILIILVVVAHAQTDIVHDIIFMFHMPLFFMISGFLIRREKLLKTGYVSGKIKHLMIPYIIYIVLDMVLIRKTLSVHDWIYALWGGRAVTGVYWYITCFLFTMFMLSALLEKFSDRTIKSIVLMGGGIAVIESHLVDKIHLLQSPGTPWNLDVCLMALVYVGIGFFYKQQIKKWIEEHEKKYNIIARLITAGLITFCWFIYRDGNRLYYFDMKPVYYKELISALLIPCAFGMVLVRLVHWIGKIKWLDGMNQILALCGQATIPIMFMHIPLNHWQNELAYGRSVYVLIGVGIPVVFTVLFNKNKVMRKLFGLPDLEKFG
;
A
#
# COMPACT_ATOMS: atom_id res chain seq x y z
N MET A 1 6.17 -3.39 27.16
CA MET A 1 7.26 -2.98 26.26
C MET A 1 7.22 -3.67 24.89
N GLU A 2 6.99 -4.98 24.78
CA GLU A 2 6.97 -5.72 23.49
C GLU A 2 5.88 -5.25 22.51
N ASN A 3 4.73 -4.81 23.00
CA ASN A 3 3.62 -4.33 22.15
C ASN A 3 3.91 -2.95 21.53
N ASN A 4 4.64 -2.06 22.22
CA ASN A 4 4.99 -0.74 21.71
C ASN A 4 6.09 -0.82 20.63
N ASN A 5 7.09 -1.67 20.81
CA ASN A 5 8.16 -1.85 19.82
C ASN A 5 7.66 -2.48 18.53
N ARG A 6 6.64 -3.36 18.61
CA ARG A 6 6.03 -3.98 17.44
C ARG A 6 5.20 -2.99 16.61
N THR A 7 4.48 -2.09 17.25
CA THR A 7 3.73 -1.02 16.57
C THR A 7 4.67 -0.06 15.87
N LEU A 8 5.76 0.35 16.56
CA LEU A 8 6.76 1.26 16.00
C LEU A 8 7.41 0.70 14.72
N SER A 9 7.87 -0.55 14.73
CA SER A 9 8.49 -1.17 13.55
C SER A 9 7.55 -1.25 12.34
N VAL A 10 6.26 -1.54 12.57
CA VAL A 10 5.26 -1.56 11.50
C VAL A 10 5.00 -0.15 10.96
N ASP A 11 4.94 0.85 11.83
CA ASP A 11 4.75 2.23 11.41
C ASP A 11 5.97 2.76 10.64
N ILE A 12 7.18 2.42 11.05
CA ILE A 12 8.41 2.72 10.29
C ILE A 12 8.33 2.07 8.89
N ALA A 13 7.95 0.79 8.79
CA ALA A 13 7.81 0.11 7.50
C ALA A 13 6.79 0.80 6.59
N LYS A 14 5.62 1.17 7.12
CA LYS A 14 4.60 1.93 6.39
C LYS A 14 5.11 3.31 5.98
N GLY A 15 5.89 3.98 6.86
CA GLY A 15 6.50 5.27 6.59
C GLY A 15 7.47 5.22 5.41
N ILE A 16 8.35 4.23 5.40
CA ILE A 16 9.25 4.00 4.26
C ILE A 16 8.43 3.76 2.98
N LEU A 17 7.44 2.89 3.02
CA LEU A 17 6.62 2.57 1.85
C LEU A 17 5.84 3.77 1.33
N ILE A 18 5.23 4.59 2.20
CA ILE A 18 4.44 5.75 1.73
C ILE A 18 5.33 6.85 1.15
N ILE A 19 6.53 7.04 1.69
CA ILE A 19 7.52 7.95 1.10
C ILE A 19 7.93 7.44 -0.29
N LEU A 20 8.17 6.14 -0.45
CA LEU A 20 8.47 5.54 -1.76
C LEU A 20 7.32 5.71 -2.75
N VAL A 21 6.06 5.61 -2.31
CA VAL A 21 4.89 5.94 -3.15
C VAL A 21 4.99 7.36 -3.70
N VAL A 22 5.28 8.34 -2.84
CA VAL A 22 5.40 9.75 -3.25
C VAL A 22 6.58 9.94 -4.19
N VAL A 23 7.73 9.30 -3.91
CA VAL A 23 8.92 9.31 -4.80
C VAL A 23 8.58 8.77 -6.20
N ALA A 24 7.81 7.68 -6.25
CA ALA A 24 7.44 7.06 -7.53
C ALA A 24 6.45 7.90 -8.34
N HIS A 25 5.56 8.65 -7.68
CA HIS A 25 4.61 9.52 -8.38
C HIS A 25 5.22 10.86 -8.84
N ALA A 26 6.42 11.20 -8.38
CA ALA A 26 7.08 12.44 -8.77
C ALA A 26 7.49 12.48 -10.25
N GLN A 27 7.88 11.34 -10.79
CA GLN A 27 8.31 11.21 -12.20
C GLN A 27 8.09 9.77 -12.67
N THR A 28 7.65 9.62 -13.92
CA THR A 28 7.45 8.32 -14.57
C THR A 28 8.75 7.87 -15.22
N ASP A 29 9.63 7.26 -14.45
CA ASP A 29 10.94 6.77 -14.88
C ASP A 29 11.22 5.37 -14.32
N ILE A 30 12.47 4.89 -14.46
CA ILE A 30 12.88 3.57 -13.97
C ILE A 30 12.72 3.42 -12.46
N VAL A 31 12.84 4.50 -11.67
CA VAL A 31 12.63 4.48 -10.22
C VAL A 31 11.16 4.24 -9.90
N HIS A 32 10.26 4.87 -10.66
CA HIS A 32 8.82 4.57 -10.62
C HIS A 32 8.58 3.07 -10.85
N ASP A 33 9.10 2.52 -11.96
CA ASP A 33 8.88 1.12 -12.32
C ASP A 33 9.38 0.16 -11.24
N ILE A 34 10.56 0.40 -10.68
CA ILE A 34 11.13 -0.42 -9.59
C ILE A 34 10.24 -0.37 -8.33
N ILE A 35 9.81 0.81 -7.90
CA ILE A 35 8.99 0.96 -6.70
C ILE A 35 7.61 0.30 -6.90
N PHE A 36 7.04 0.42 -8.09
CA PHE A 36 5.73 -0.17 -8.40
C PHE A 36 5.71 -1.70 -8.31
N MET A 37 6.86 -2.36 -8.51
CA MET A 37 6.96 -3.83 -8.37
C MET A 37 6.62 -4.34 -6.98
N PHE A 38 6.72 -3.52 -5.92
CA PHE A 38 6.61 -4.05 -4.56
C PHE A 38 5.79 -3.21 -3.57
N HIS A 39 5.66 -1.89 -3.76
CA HIS A 39 5.11 -1.02 -2.72
C HIS A 39 3.65 -1.37 -2.37
N MET A 40 2.78 -1.56 -3.37
CA MET A 40 1.38 -1.90 -3.13
C MET A 40 1.20 -3.33 -2.60
N PRO A 41 1.85 -4.37 -3.17
CA PRO A 41 1.90 -5.69 -2.55
C PRO A 41 2.27 -5.66 -1.07
N LEU A 42 3.30 -4.90 -0.69
CA LEU A 42 3.75 -4.82 0.70
C LEU A 42 2.73 -4.10 1.60
N PHE A 43 2.02 -3.06 1.10
CA PHE A 43 0.93 -2.47 1.86
C PHE A 43 -0.20 -3.46 2.13
N PHE A 44 -0.58 -4.29 1.16
CA PHE A 44 -1.57 -5.35 1.35
C PHE A 44 -1.05 -6.43 2.31
N MET A 45 0.21 -6.86 2.21
CA MET A 45 0.81 -7.82 3.14
C MET A 45 0.85 -7.27 4.58
N ILE A 46 1.27 -6.02 4.79
CA ILE A 46 1.27 -5.38 6.12
C ILE A 46 -0.16 -5.27 6.65
N SER A 47 -1.13 -4.94 5.80
CA SER A 47 -2.54 -4.91 6.20
C SER A 47 -3.01 -6.28 6.68
N GLY A 48 -2.71 -7.35 5.95
CA GLY A 48 -2.98 -8.72 6.35
C GLY A 48 -2.31 -9.12 7.67
N PHE A 49 -1.04 -8.72 7.85
CA PHE A 49 -0.30 -8.95 9.10
C PHE A 49 -0.96 -8.30 10.32
N LEU A 50 -1.56 -7.12 10.15
CA LEU A 50 -2.24 -6.38 11.22
C LEU A 50 -3.65 -6.89 11.51
N ILE A 51 -4.29 -7.61 10.59
CA ILE A 51 -5.63 -8.17 10.78
C ILE A 51 -5.59 -9.25 11.86
N ARG A 52 -6.51 -9.15 12.84
CA ARG A 52 -6.77 -10.19 13.83
C ARG A 52 -8.08 -10.88 13.48
N ARG A 53 -8.07 -12.23 13.41
CA ARG A 53 -9.23 -13.05 13.04
C ARG A 53 -10.45 -12.74 13.90
N GLU A 54 -10.27 -12.71 15.22
CA GLU A 54 -11.34 -12.48 16.19
C GLU A 54 -11.99 -11.12 16.01
N LYS A 55 -11.21 -10.11 15.58
CA LYS A 55 -11.74 -8.77 15.28
C LYS A 55 -12.46 -8.74 13.95
N LEU A 56 -11.90 -9.39 12.92
CA LEU A 56 -12.48 -9.39 11.57
C LEU A 56 -13.86 -10.06 11.55
N LEU A 57 -14.02 -11.15 12.31
CA LEU A 57 -15.29 -11.89 12.42
C LEU A 57 -16.29 -11.26 13.42
N LYS A 58 -15.90 -10.22 14.15
CA LYS A 58 -16.81 -9.54 15.06
C LYS A 58 -17.85 -8.75 14.28
N THR A 59 -19.12 -8.96 14.61
CA THR A 59 -20.23 -8.20 14.02
C THR A 59 -19.99 -6.68 14.09
N GLY A 60 -20.17 -6.00 12.98
CA GLY A 60 -19.97 -4.55 12.87
C GLY A 60 -18.52 -4.09 12.69
N TYR A 61 -17.51 -4.98 12.78
CA TYR A 61 -16.12 -4.57 12.60
C TYR A 61 -15.83 -4.12 11.16
N VAL A 62 -16.25 -4.90 10.16
CA VAL A 62 -16.05 -4.56 8.74
C VAL A 62 -16.80 -3.27 8.40
N SER A 63 -18.06 -3.13 8.83
CA SER A 63 -18.84 -1.90 8.60
C SER A 63 -18.21 -0.67 9.29
N GLY A 64 -17.64 -0.85 10.48
CA GLY A 64 -16.87 0.20 11.16
C GLY A 64 -15.62 0.61 10.39
N LYS A 65 -14.90 -0.36 9.81
CA LYS A 65 -13.74 -0.09 8.94
C LYS A 65 -14.14 0.61 7.64
N ILE A 66 -15.25 0.18 7.03
CA ILE A 66 -15.80 0.86 5.85
C ILE A 66 -16.07 2.34 6.17
N LYS A 67 -16.78 2.65 7.24
CA LYS A 67 -17.04 4.04 7.65
C LYS A 67 -15.76 4.83 7.91
N HIS A 68 -14.78 4.21 8.59
CA HIS A 68 -13.51 4.84 8.93
C HIS A 68 -12.67 5.20 7.70
N LEU A 69 -12.71 4.41 6.64
CA LEU A 69 -11.93 4.63 5.42
C LEU A 69 -12.70 5.38 4.33
N MET A 70 -14.02 5.16 4.22
CA MET A 70 -14.84 5.81 3.21
C MET A 70 -15.12 7.28 3.52
N ILE A 71 -15.18 7.68 4.79
CA ILE A 71 -15.37 9.10 5.14
C ILE A 71 -14.19 9.94 4.62
N PRO A 72 -12.92 9.65 4.96
CA PRO A 72 -11.78 10.34 4.37
C PRO A 72 -11.74 10.24 2.85
N TYR A 73 -11.99 9.06 2.28
CA TYR A 73 -12.05 8.84 0.84
C TYR A 73 -12.98 9.85 0.15
N ILE A 74 -14.23 9.97 0.63
CA ILE A 74 -15.22 10.89 0.07
C ILE A 74 -14.75 12.35 0.24
N ILE A 75 -14.24 12.72 1.40
CA ILE A 75 -13.77 14.09 1.66
C ILE A 75 -12.63 14.45 0.71
N TYR A 76 -11.61 13.61 0.60
CA TYR A 76 -10.46 13.91 -0.25
C TYR A 76 -10.82 13.93 -1.74
N ILE A 77 -11.64 13.00 -2.22
CA ILE A 77 -12.03 12.97 -3.63
C ILE A 77 -12.91 14.18 -4.00
N VAL A 78 -13.80 14.60 -3.10
CA VAL A 78 -14.60 15.81 -3.31
C VAL A 78 -13.71 17.05 -3.33
N LEU A 79 -12.77 17.17 -2.39
CA LEU A 79 -11.82 18.30 -2.37
C LEU A 79 -10.94 18.32 -3.62
N ASP A 80 -10.45 17.19 -4.07
CA ASP A 80 -9.65 17.07 -5.30
C ASP A 80 -10.46 17.52 -6.53
N MET A 81 -11.68 17.02 -6.67
CA MET A 81 -12.54 17.33 -7.81
C MET A 81 -12.96 18.81 -7.83
N VAL A 82 -13.32 19.38 -6.69
CA VAL A 82 -13.84 20.75 -6.59
C VAL A 82 -12.71 21.80 -6.62
N LEU A 83 -11.64 21.58 -5.83
CA LEU A 83 -10.61 22.61 -5.62
C LEU A 83 -9.47 22.51 -6.63
N ILE A 84 -9.08 21.30 -7.01
CA ILE A 84 -7.91 21.07 -7.87
C ILE A 84 -8.33 20.93 -9.33
N ARG A 85 -9.18 19.94 -9.61
CA ARG A 85 -9.63 19.64 -10.99
C ARG A 85 -10.67 20.62 -11.50
N LYS A 86 -11.41 21.24 -10.58
CA LYS A 86 -12.50 22.17 -10.89
C LYS A 86 -13.51 21.60 -11.88
N THR A 87 -13.79 20.30 -11.78
CA THR A 87 -14.69 19.60 -12.68
C THR A 87 -16.12 19.57 -12.11
N LEU A 88 -17.08 19.89 -12.97
CA LEU A 88 -18.52 19.72 -12.72
C LEU A 88 -19.11 18.61 -13.60
N SER A 89 -18.26 17.86 -14.31
CA SER A 89 -18.70 16.77 -15.19
C SER A 89 -19.36 15.65 -14.41
N VAL A 90 -20.59 15.30 -14.77
CA VAL A 90 -21.30 14.13 -14.20
C VAL A 90 -20.50 12.84 -14.39
N HIS A 91 -19.80 12.72 -15.51
CA HIS A 91 -18.95 11.59 -15.84
C HIS A 91 -17.81 11.38 -14.81
N ASP A 92 -17.12 12.46 -14.41
CA ASP A 92 -16.06 12.39 -13.41
C ASP A 92 -16.60 12.00 -12.03
N TRP A 93 -17.80 12.48 -11.65
CA TRP A 93 -18.47 12.07 -10.43
C TRP A 93 -18.90 10.60 -10.44
N ILE A 94 -19.36 10.10 -11.59
CA ILE A 94 -19.61 8.66 -11.75
C ILE A 94 -18.30 7.87 -11.53
N TYR A 95 -17.17 8.30 -12.08
CA TYR A 95 -15.88 7.64 -11.87
C TYR A 95 -15.40 7.71 -10.41
N ALA A 96 -15.69 8.78 -9.70
CA ALA A 96 -15.43 8.87 -8.27
C ALA A 96 -16.20 7.79 -7.49
N LEU A 97 -17.50 7.61 -7.79
CA LEU A 97 -18.34 6.57 -7.19
C LEU A 97 -17.98 5.16 -7.65
N TRP A 98 -17.46 5.01 -8.87
CA TRP A 98 -17.01 3.75 -9.45
C TRP A 98 -15.77 3.17 -8.77
N GLY A 99 -15.07 3.95 -7.94
CA GLY A 99 -13.88 3.52 -7.18
C GLY A 99 -12.67 4.41 -7.38
N GLY A 100 -12.83 5.56 -8.05
CA GLY A 100 -11.85 6.64 -8.13
C GLY A 100 -10.60 6.37 -8.97
N ARG A 101 -10.46 5.18 -9.60
CA ARG A 101 -9.29 4.77 -10.38
C ARG A 101 -9.01 5.71 -11.56
N ALA A 102 -10.06 6.18 -12.22
CA ALA A 102 -9.97 7.10 -13.35
C ALA A 102 -9.87 8.58 -12.92
N VAL A 103 -10.17 8.92 -11.67
CA VAL A 103 -10.07 10.30 -11.15
C VAL A 103 -8.63 10.65 -10.84
N THR A 104 -8.01 9.94 -9.89
CA THR A 104 -6.56 10.01 -9.64
C THR A 104 -6.00 8.62 -9.36
N GLY A 105 -4.67 8.50 -9.54
CA GLY A 105 -3.97 7.24 -9.40
C GLY A 105 -4.01 6.60 -8.01
N VAL A 106 -4.53 7.24 -6.96
CA VAL A 106 -4.41 6.77 -5.56
C VAL A 106 -5.72 6.27 -4.95
N TYR A 107 -6.87 6.69 -5.44
CA TYR A 107 -8.16 6.35 -4.84
C TYR A 107 -8.52 4.87 -4.94
N TRP A 108 -8.05 4.17 -5.96
CA TRP A 108 -8.32 2.76 -6.20
C TRP A 108 -7.97 1.84 -5.01
N TYR A 109 -6.94 2.18 -4.25
CA TYR A 109 -6.43 1.35 -3.16
C TYR A 109 -7.48 1.12 -2.06
N ILE A 110 -8.19 2.18 -1.64
CA ILE A 110 -9.15 2.07 -0.53
C ILE A 110 -10.32 1.18 -0.89
N THR A 111 -10.89 1.36 -2.07
CA THR A 111 -12.03 0.55 -2.53
C THR A 111 -11.63 -0.91 -2.71
N CYS A 112 -10.50 -1.17 -3.36
CA CYS A 112 -9.91 -2.50 -3.48
C CYS A 112 -9.65 -3.14 -2.10
N PHE A 113 -9.03 -2.41 -1.18
CA PHE A 113 -8.72 -2.91 0.16
C PHE A 113 -9.97 -3.25 0.97
N LEU A 114 -10.98 -2.41 0.95
CA LEU A 114 -12.24 -2.67 1.65
C LEU A 114 -12.94 -3.91 1.11
N PHE A 115 -12.94 -4.07 -0.22
CA PHE A 115 -13.54 -5.25 -0.84
C PHE A 115 -12.74 -6.52 -0.54
N THR A 116 -11.43 -6.44 -0.58
CA THR A 116 -10.53 -7.54 -0.19
C THR A 116 -10.75 -7.96 1.27
N MET A 117 -10.92 -7.01 2.19
CA MET A 117 -11.26 -7.31 3.58
C MET A 117 -12.62 -8.00 3.72
N PHE A 118 -13.62 -7.53 2.98
CA PHE A 118 -14.94 -8.17 2.95
C PHE A 118 -14.86 -9.61 2.44
N MET A 119 -14.15 -9.84 1.33
CA MET A 119 -13.92 -11.19 0.79
C MET A 119 -13.23 -12.09 1.83
N LEU A 120 -12.15 -11.61 2.46
CA LEU A 120 -11.46 -12.39 3.48
C LEU A 120 -12.38 -12.72 4.66
N SER A 121 -13.18 -11.78 5.15
CA SER A 121 -14.15 -12.01 6.22
C SER A 121 -15.16 -13.11 5.85
N ALA A 122 -15.76 -13.00 4.67
CA ALA A 122 -16.73 -13.97 4.18
C ALA A 122 -16.14 -15.38 4.00
N LEU A 123 -14.88 -15.46 3.55
CA LEU A 123 -14.18 -16.75 3.45
C LEU A 123 -13.90 -17.36 4.84
N LEU A 124 -13.47 -16.54 5.80
CA LEU A 124 -13.15 -16.99 7.17
C LEU A 124 -14.40 -17.46 7.94
N GLU A 125 -15.58 -16.96 7.60
CA GLU A 125 -16.85 -17.40 8.19
C GLU A 125 -17.27 -18.78 7.68
N LYS A 126 -16.94 -19.13 6.42
CA LYS A 126 -17.51 -20.28 5.72
C LYS A 126 -16.55 -21.46 5.56
N PHE A 127 -15.24 -21.21 5.52
CA PHE A 127 -14.26 -22.19 5.11
C PHE A 127 -13.12 -22.38 6.10
N SER A 128 -12.48 -23.54 6.04
CA SER A 128 -11.25 -23.84 6.77
C SER A 128 -10.06 -23.07 6.21
N ASP A 129 -9.02 -22.82 7.03
CA ASP A 129 -7.81 -22.12 6.59
C ASP A 129 -7.14 -22.80 5.38
N ARG A 130 -7.17 -24.13 5.31
CA ARG A 130 -6.63 -24.88 4.17
C ARG A 130 -7.40 -24.57 2.88
N THR A 131 -8.72 -24.59 2.96
CA THR A 131 -9.60 -24.29 1.83
C THR A 131 -9.42 -22.83 1.38
N ILE A 132 -9.34 -21.89 2.34
CA ILE A 132 -9.13 -20.46 2.02
C ILE A 132 -7.80 -20.25 1.31
N LYS A 133 -6.71 -20.86 1.79
CA LYS A 133 -5.40 -20.77 1.11
C LYS A 133 -5.45 -21.30 -0.32
N SER A 134 -6.18 -22.37 -0.58
CA SER A 134 -6.39 -22.89 -1.93
C SER A 134 -7.22 -21.91 -2.80
N ILE A 135 -8.31 -21.36 -2.26
CA ILE A 135 -9.12 -20.35 -2.95
C ILE A 135 -8.29 -19.10 -3.29
N VAL A 136 -7.50 -18.62 -2.33
CA VAL A 136 -6.62 -17.45 -2.52
C VAL A 136 -5.58 -17.71 -3.61
N LEU A 137 -4.96 -18.89 -3.61
CA LEU A 137 -3.98 -19.26 -4.65
C LEU A 137 -4.63 -19.38 -6.04
N MET A 138 -5.81 -20.01 -6.12
CA MET A 138 -6.58 -20.08 -7.37
C MET A 138 -6.99 -18.68 -7.85
N GLY A 139 -7.42 -17.81 -6.92
CA GLY A 139 -7.71 -16.39 -7.20
C GLY A 139 -6.51 -15.66 -7.81
N GLY A 140 -5.30 -15.92 -7.28
CA GLY A 140 -4.05 -15.41 -7.87
C GLY A 140 -3.82 -15.91 -9.30
N GLY A 141 -4.08 -17.18 -9.58
CA GLY A 141 -4.03 -17.74 -10.92
C GLY A 141 -5.02 -17.07 -11.88
N ILE A 142 -6.28 -16.85 -11.43
CA ILE A 142 -7.31 -16.14 -12.20
C ILE A 142 -6.87 -14.69 -12.47
N ALA A 143 -6.31 -14.00 -11.48
CA ALA A 143 -5.79 -12.64 -11.64
C ALA A 143 -4.68 -12.55 -12.69
N VAL A 144 -3.81 -13.57 -12.79
CA VAL A 144 -2.79 -13.63 -13.86
C VAL A 144 -3.44 -13.84 -15.22
N ILE A 145 -4.43 -14.72 -15.34
CA ILE A 145 -5.20 -14.90 -16.58
C ILE A 145 -5.86 -13.57 -16.98
N GLU A 146 -6.50 -12.89 -16.03
CA GLU A 146 -7.09 -11.57 -16.24
C GLU A 146 -6.07 -10.55 -16.76
N SER A 147 -4.87 -10.53 -16.20
CA SER A 147 -3.76 -9.66 -16.64
C SER A 147 -3.37 -9.86 -18.11
N HIS A 148 -3.52 -11.07 -18.65
CA HIS A 148 -3.29 -11.35 -20.08
C HIS A 148 -4.46 -10.95 -20.97
N LEU A 149 -5.63 -10.73 -20.39
CA LEU A 149 -6.86 -10.37 -21.08
C LEU A 149 -7.21 -8.88 -21.01
N VAL A 150 -6.55 -8.12 -20.13
CA VAL A 150 -6.88 -6.72 -19.86
C VAL A 150 -6.87 -5.85 -21.12
N ASP A 151 -5.92 -6.08 -22.03
CA ASP A 151 -5.83 -5.34 -23.29
C ASP A 151 -6.91 -5.74 -24.31
N LYS A 152 -7.59 -6.88 -24.09
CA LYS A 152 -8.59 -7.45 -25.01
C LYS A 152 -10.02 -7.23 -24.55
N ILE A 153 -10.23 -6.93 -23.28
CA ILE A 153 -11.55 -6.80 -22.67
C ILE A 153 -11.75 -5.36 -22.21
N HIS A 154 -12.61 -4.61 -22.91
CA HIS A 154 -12.89 -3.20 -22.63
C HIS A 154 -13.29 -2.92 -21.17
N LEU A 155 -14.02 -3.83 -20.52
CA LEU A 155 -14.45 -3.70 -19.15
C LEU A 155 -13.28 -3.66 -18.15
N LEU A 156 -12.15 -4.29 -18.48
CA LEU A 156 -10.96 -4.35 -17.64
C LEU A 156 -10.01 -3.17 -17.86
N GLN A 157 -10.23 -2.37 -18.92
CA GLN A 157 -9.46 -1.17 -19.22
C GLN A 157 -9.90 0.01 -18.31
N SER A 158 -9.58 1.22 -18.65
CA SER A 158 -10.05 2.39 -17.89
C SER A 158 -11.56 2.63 -18.12
N PRO A 159 -12.38 2.77 -17.10
CA PRO A 159 -12.09 2.95 -15.66
C PRO A 159 -11.86 1.66 -14.87
N GLY A 160 -11.81 0.49 -15.51
CA GLY A 160 -11.75 -0.80 -14.87
C GLY A 160 -13.08 -1.24 -14.25
N THR A 161 -13.07 -2.31 -13.47
CA THR A 161 -14.26 -2.81 -12.81
C THR A 161 -14.70 -1.89 -11.65
N PRO A 162 -16.02 -1.88 -11.30
CA PRO A 162 -16.49 -1.13 -10.14
C PRO A 162 -15.70 -1.49 -8.89
N TRP A 163 -15.31 -0.47 -8.10
CA TRP A 163 -14.60 -0.62 -6.83
C TRP A 163 -13.30 -1.42 -6.93
N ASN A 164 -12.73 -1.49 -8.15
CA ASN A 164 -11.47 -2.19 -8.44
C ASN A 164 -11.51 -3.68 -8.09
N LEU A 165 -12.62 -4.35 -8.41
CA LEU A 165 -12.83 -5.78 -8.18
C LEU A 165 -11.82 -6.65 -8.95
N ASP A 166 -11.39 -6.18 -10.12
CA ASP A 166 -10.35 -6.76 -10.95
C ASP A 166 -9.01 -6.91 -10.22
N VAL A 167 -8.68 -5.98 -9.33
CA VAL A 167 -7.44 -6.02 -8.54
C VAL A 167 -7.58 -6.86 -7.27
N CYS A 168 -8.82 -7.07 -6.78
CA CYS A 168 -9.06 -7.67 -5.46
C CYS A 168 -8.56 -9.11 -5.33
N LEU A 169 -8.54 -9.89 -6.40
CA LEU A 169 -8.05 -11.27 -6.36
C LEU A 169 -6.55 -11.31 -6.04
N MET A 170 -5.75 -10.49 -6.70
CA MET A 170 -4.32 -10.39 -6.40
C MET A 170 -4.07 -9.71 -5.05
N ALA A 171 -4.85 -8.69 -4.68
CA ALA A 171 -4.78 -8.07 -3.36
C ALA A 171 -5.08 -9.06 -2.24
N LEU A 172 -6.04 -9.98 -2.45
CA LEU A 172 -6.38 -11.05 -1.50
C LEU A 172 -5.22 -12.03 -1.30
N VAL A 173 -4.42 -12.30 -2.34
CA VAL A 173 -3.19 -13.10 -2.21
C VAL A 173 -2.21 -12.44 -1.25
N TYR A 174 -1.92 -11.15 -1.43
CA TYR A 174 -0.98 -10.45 -0.57
C TYR A 174 -1.49 -10.26 0.87
N VAL A 175 -2.77 -9.92 1.04
CA VAL A 175 -3.40 -9.88 2.37
C VAL A 175 -3.35 -11.28 3.02
N GLY A 176 -3.62 -12.34 2.25
CA GLY A 176 -3.54 -13.73 2.69
C GLY A 176 -2.14 -14.12 3.18
N ILE A 177 -1.09 -13.74 2.45
CA ILE A 177 0.30 -13.97 2.88
C ILE A 177 0.54 -13.31 4.25
N GLY A 178 0.21 -12.03 4.40
CA GLY A 178 0.37 -11.34 5.68
C GLY A 178 -0.48 -11.93 6.80
N PHE A 179 -1.70 -12.36 6.52
CA PHE A 179 -2.64 -12.88 7.51
C PHE A 179 -2.29 -14.29 7.99
N PHE A 180 -2.09 -15.23 7.05
CA PHE A 180 -1.93 -16.65 7.39
C PHE A 180 -0.52 -17.03 7.85
N TYR A 181 0.51 -16.33 7.37
CA TYR A 181 1.91 -16.71 7.63
C TYR A 181 2.63 -15.84 8.64
N LYS A 182 1.98 -14.82 9.22
CA LYS A 182 2.61 -13.87 10.18
C LYS A 182 3.29 -14.54 11.37
N GLN A 183 2.69 -15.60 11.94
CA GLN A 183 3.26 -16.28 13.11
C GLN A 183 4.44 -17.16 12.71
N GLN A 184 4.30 -17.89 11.59
CA GLN A 184 5.35 -18.74 11.06
C GLN A 184 6.59 -17.92 10.65
N ILE A 185 6.37 -16.78 9.96
CA ILE A 185 7.45 -15.88 9.56
C ILE A 185 8.15 -15.31 10.80
N LYS A 186 7.38 -14.82 11.78
CA LYS A 186 7.95 -14.28 13.02
C LYS A 186 8.77 -15.33 13.75
N LYS A 187 8.20 -16.50 14.00
CA LYS A 187 8.85 -17.61 14.68
C LYS A 187 10.13 -18.03 13.96
N TRP A 188 10.06 -18.19 12.63
CA TRP A 188 11.23 -18.58 11.84
C TRP A 188 12.37 -17.56 11.91
N ILE A 189 12.07 -16.25 11.87
CA ILE A 189 13.07 -15.19 12.00
C ILE A 189 13.72 -15.24 13.39
N GLU A 190 12.92 -15.42 14.46
CA GLU A 190 13.39 -15.48 15.85
C GLU A 190 14.28 -16.71 16.08
N GLU A 191 13.87 -17.87 15.59
CA GLU A 191 14.62 -19.13 15.77
C GLU A 191 15.88 -19.21 14.89
N HIS A 192 15.93 -18.50 13.77
CA HIS A 192 17.00 -18.60 12.77
C HIS A 192 17.59 -17.23 12.40
N GLU A 193 17.77 -16.33 13.36
CA GLU A 193 18.20 -14.95 13.10
C GLU A 193 19.48 -14.86 12.25
N LYS A 194 20.50 -15.69 12.55
CA LYS A 194 21.74 -15.72 11.76
C LYS A 194 21.50 -16.13 10.31
N LYS A 195 20.72 -17.20 10.09
CA LYS A 195 20.36 -17.71 8.76
C LYS A 195 19.51 -16.69 8.00
N TYR A 196 18.52 -16.09 8.66
CA TYR A 196 17.72 -15.03 8.11
C TYR A 196 18.58 -13.84 7.64
N ASN A 197 19.53 -13.40 8.46
CA ASN A 197 20.41 -12.28 8.11
C ASN A 197 21.31 -12.59 6.90
N ILE A 198 21.80 -13.84 6.75
CA ILE A 198 22.57 -14.26 5.57
C ILE A 198 21.69 -14.25 4.32
N ILE A 199 20.53 -14.91 4.38
CA ILE A 199 19.57 -14.97 3.26
C ILE A 199 19.13 -13.56 2.84
N ALA A 200 18.77 -12.71 3.80
CA ALA A 200 18.37 -11.34 3.50
C ALA A 200 19.49 -10.49 2.86
N ARG A 201 20.78 -10.74 3.21
CA ARG A 201 21.91 -10.08 2.53
C ARG A 201 22.06 -10.56 1.09
N LEU A 202 21.94 -11.87 0.86
CA LEU A 202 22.02 -12.44 -0.49
C LEU A 202 20.88 -11.94 -1.37
N ILE A 203 19.66 -11.92 -0.84
CA ILE A 203 18.49 -11.33 -1.54
C ILE A 203 18.71 -9.85 -1.81
N THR A 204 19.22 -9.09 -0.85
CA THR A 204 19.53 -7.65 -1.05
C THR A 204 20.54 -7.47 -2.19
N ALA A 205 21.63 -8.24 -2.21
CA ALA A 205 22.62 -8.20 -3.28
C ALA A 205 21.99 -8.57 -4.65
N GLY A 206 21.15 -9.63 -4.68
CA GLY A 206 20.43 -10.04 -5.88
C GLY A 206 19.47 -8.97 -6.38
N LEU A 207 18.70 -8.32 -5.48
CA LEU A 207 17.79 -7.23 -5.85
C LEU A 207 18.54 -5.98 -6.33
N ILE A 208 19.66 -5.62 -5.70
CA ILE A 208 20.49 -4.52 -6.17
C ILE A 208 21.00 -4.80 -7.59
N THR A 209 21.50 -6.01 -7.84
CA THR A 209 21.95 -6.43 -9.17
C THR A 209 20.79 -6.41 -10.17
N PHE A 210 19.63 -6.93 -9.82
CA PHE A 210 18.43 -6.92 -10.65
C PHE A 210 17.97 -5.50 -11.00
N CYS A 211 17.88 -4.62 -10.00
CA CYS A 211 17.50 -3.21 -10.21
C CYS A 211 18.57 -2.47 -11.04
N TRP A 212 19.85 -2.78 -10.85
CA TRP A 212 20.94 -2.20 -11.64
C TRP A 212 20.86 -2.60 -13.11
N PHE A 213 20.55 -3.87 -13.42
CA PHE A 213 20.36 -4.31 -14.80
C PHE A 213 19.15 -3.61 -15.45
N ILE A 214 18.01 -3.53 -14.74
CA ILE A 214 16.83 -2.80 -15.23
C ILE A 214 17.18 -1.33 -15.52
N TYR A 215 17.91 -0.69 -14.59
CA TYR A 215 18.32 0.71 -14.72
C TYR A 215 19.27 0.94 -15.90
N ARG A 216 20.28 0.08 -16.03
CA ARG A 216 21.34 0.22 -17.03
C ARG A 216 20.82 0.02 -18.45
N ASP A 217 20.04 -1.02 -18.68
CA ASP A 217 19.68 -1.44 -20.03
C ASP A 217 18.41 -0.75 -20.54
N GLY A 218 17.71 0.02 -19.66
CA GLY A 218 16.43 0.66 -19.99
C GLY A 218 15.34 -0.35 -20.38
N ASN A 219 15.67 -1.65 -20.37
CA ASN A 219 14.75 -2.74 -20.68
C ASN A 219 13.93 -3.09 -19.45
N ARG A 220 12.62 -3.02 -19.58
CA ARG A 220 11.69 -3.52 -18.59
C ARG A 220 11.66 -5.05 -18.63
N LEU A 221 12.71 -5.70 -18.10
CA LEU A 221 12.79 -7.15 -17.95
C LEU A 221 11.57 -7.69 -17.20
N TYR A 222 11.08 -6.92 -16.25
CA TYR A 222 9.89 -7.21 -15.48
C TYR A 222 9.14 -5.90 -15.20
N TYR A 223 7.85 -5.87 -15.50
CA TYR A 223 6.95 -4.78 -15.17
C TYR A 223 5.78 -5.30 -14.36
N PHE A 224 5.47 -4.64 -13.27
CA PHE A 224 4.38 -4.98 -12.38
C PHE A 224 3.69 -3.71 -11.90
N ASP A 225 2.39 -3.62 -12.12
CA ASP A 225 1.56 -2.56 -11.56
C ASP A 225 0.18 -3.14 -11.24
N MET A 226 -0.23 -3.06 -9.98
CA MET A 226 -1.51 -3.62 -9.54
C MET A 226 -2.70 -2.85 -10.10
N LYS A 227 -2.60 -1.52 -10.22
CA LYS A 227 -3.71 -0.67 -10.63
C LYS A 227 -4.24 -1.02 -12.03
N PRO A 228 -3.40 -1.14 -13.07
CA PRO A 228 -3.86 -1.54 -14.41
C PRO A 228 -3.97 -3.06 -14.58
N VAL A 229 -3.90 -3.85 -13.51
CA VAL A 229 -3.92 -5.33 -13.56
C VAL A 229 -2.77 -5.87 -14.41
N TYR A 230 -1.55 -5.40 -14.17
CA TYR A 230 -0.39 -5.78 -14.96
C TYR A 230 0.63 -6.57 -14.14
N TYR A 231 0.46 -7.88 -14.08
CA TYR A 231 1.33 -8.80 -13.33
C TYR A 231 1.49 -10.17 -13.99
N LYS A 232 1.64 -10.21 -15.26
CA LYS A 232 1.69 -11.33 -16.21
C LYS A 232 2.03 -12.74 -15.68
N GLU A 233 2.85 -12.87 -14.65
CA GLU A 233 3.34 -14.14 -14.11
C GLU A 233 3.12 -14.26 -12.61
N LEU A 234 2.52 -15.37 -12.14
CA LEU A 234 2.20 -15.57 -10.72
C LEU A 234 3.46 -15.70 -9.85
N ILE A 235 4.46 -16.44 -10.32
CA ILE A 235 5.67 -16.72 -9.53
C ILE A 235 6.45 -15.43 -9.28
N SER A 236 6.74 -14.66 -10.30
CA SER A 236 7.44 -13.37 -10.18
C SER A 236 6.61 -12.35 -9.40
N ALA A 237 5.28 -12.29 -9.62
CA ALA A 237 4.38 -11.44 -8.87
C ALA A 237 4.38 -11.75 -7.36
N LEU A 238 4.68 -12.97 -6.95
CA LEU A 238 4.81 -13.34 -5.54
C LEU A 238 6.24 -13.17 -5.01
N LEU A 239 7.24 -13.68 -5.72
CA LEU A 239 8.61 -13.74 -5.23
C LEU A 239 9.27 -12.35 -5.12
N ILE A 240 9.06 -11.48 -6.12
CA ILE A 240 9.70 -10.15 -6.13
C ILE A 240 9.20 -9.29 -4.96
N PRO A 241 7.89 -9.08 -4.74
CA PRO A 241 7.44 -8.34 -3.57
C PRO A 241 7.83 -8.99 -2.23
N CYS A 242 7.82 -10.32 -2.13
CA CYS A 242 8.27 -11.01 -0.92
C CYS A 242 9.76 -10.79 -0.64
N ALA A 243 10.61 -10.76 -1.68
CA ALA A 243 12.02 -10.45 -1.58
C ALA A 243 12.25 -9.01 -1.06
N PHE A 244 11.56 -8.03 -1.64
CA PHE A 244 11.58 -6.64 -1.14
C PHE A 244 11.03 -6.53 0.29
N GLY A 245 9.99 -7.30 0.63
CA GLY A 245 9.44 -7.37 1.98
C GLY A 245 10.44 -7.88 3.00
N MET A 246 11.23 -8.91 2.65
CA MET A 246 12.30 -9.43 3.51
C MET A 246 13.39 -8.36 3.74
N VAL A 247 13.77 -7.63 2.70
CA VAL A 247 14.74 -6.53 2.81
C VAL A 247 14.19 -5.40 3.67
N LEU A 248 12.91 -5.03 3.50
CA LEU A 248 12.25 -4.00 4.30
C LEU A 248 12.22 -4.38 5.79
N VAL A 249 11.82 -5.61 6.12
CA VAL A 249 11.81 -6.10 7.52
C VAL A 249 13.19 -6.03 8.12
N ARG A 250 14.22 -6.45 7.38
CA ARG A 250 15.61 -6.37 7.82
C ARG A 250 16.08 -4.94 8.01
N LEU A 251 15.77 -4.05 7.06
CA LEU A 251 16.12 -2.63 7.14
C LEU A 251 15.51 -2.01 8.40
N VAL A 252 14.22 -2.18 8.62
CA VAL A 252 13.52 -1.66 9.81
C VAL A 252 14.12 -2.20 11.11
N HIS A 253 14.44 -3.50 11.15
CA HIS A 253 15.10 -4.08 12.31
C HIS A 253 16.50 -3.51 12.55
N TRP A 254 17.26 -3.26 11.49
CA TRP A 254 18.60 -2.70 11.56
C TRP A 254 18.59 -1.23 12.01
N ILE A 255 17.78 -0.36 11.39
CA ILE A 255 17.69 1.05 11.78
C ILE A 255 17.12 1.21 13.19
N GLY A 256 16.21 0.34 13.63
CA GLY A 256 15.66 0.33 14.98
C GLY A 256 16.66 -0.02 16.08
N LYS A 257 17.82 -0.61 15.75
CA LYS A 257 18.92 -0.90 16.69
C LYS A 257 19.90 0.26 16.86
N ILE A 258 19.82 1.26 16.00
CA ILE A 258 20.81 2.35 15.93
C ILE A 258 20.27 3.57 16.69
N LYS A 259 20.75 3.80 17.90
CA LYS A 259 20.25 4.88 18.79
C LYS A 259 20.31 6.28 18.19
N TRP A 260 21.34 6.61 17.42
CA TRP A 260 21.44 7.95 16.81
C TRP A 260 20.41 8.17 15.68
N LEU A 261 19.75 7.11 15.20
CA LEU A 261 18.65 7.17 14.23
C LEU A 261 17.25 7.28 14.90
N ASP A 262 17.15 7.36 16.22
CA ASP A 262 15.86 7.38 16.91
C ASP A 262 14.96 8.53 16.43
N GLY A 263 15.51 9.73 16.21
CA GLY A 263 14.76 10.85 15.63
C GLY A 263 14.23 10.55 14.23
N MET A 264 15.03 9.93 13.38
CA MET A 264 14.61 9.51 12.03
C MET A 264 13.55 8.42 12.12
N ASN A 265 13.70 7.45 13.02
CA ASN A 265 12.72 6.39 13.24
C ASN A 265 11.35 6.96 13.67
N GLN A 266 11.34 7.98 14.51
CA GLN A 266 10.10 8.68 14.92
C GLN A 266 9.46 9.40 13.74
N ILE A 267 10.23 10.09 12.90
CA ILE A 267 9.72 10.75 11.68
C ILE A 267 9.15 9.71 10.72
N LEU A 268 9.85 8.60 10.47
CA LEU A 268 9.36 7.52 9.61
C LEU A 268 8.07 6.91 10.18
N ALA A 269 8.00 6.67 11.49
CA ALA A 269 6.80 6.16 12.13
C ALA A 269 5.62 7.14 12.01
N LEU A 270 5.87 8.45 12.16
CA LEU A 270 4.87 9.49 11.97
C LEU A 270 4.35 9.51 10.53
N CYS A 271 5.22 9.39 9.52
CA CYS A 271 4.81 9.21 8.12
C CYS A 271 3.94 7.95 7.95
N GLY A 272 4.32 6.85 8.60
CA GLY A 272 3.55 5.60 8.57
C GLY A 272 2.18 5.69 9.23
N GLN A 273 2.02 6.51 10.26
CA GLN A 273 0.75 6.82 10.89
C GLN A 273 -0.09 7.78 10.04
N ALA A 274 0.56 8.72 9.36
CA ALA A 274 -0.06 9.68 8.44
C ALA A 274 -0.28 9.12 7.02
N THR A 275 -0.27 7.79 6.83
CA THR A 275 -0.38 7.16 5.50
C THR A 275 -1.60 7.64 4.71
N ILE A 276 -2.79 7.80 5.34
CA ILE A 276 -4.02 8.22 4.67
C ILE A 276 -3.90 9.65 4.12
N PRO A 277 -3.58 10.68 4.94
CA PRO A 277 -3.40 12.02 4.40
C PRO A 277 -2.28 12.13 3.36
N ILE A 278 -1.13 11.47 3.56
CA ILE A 278 -0.05 11.47 2.56
C ILE A 278 -0.55 10.86 1.25
N MET A 279 -1.21 9.70 1.32
CA MET A 279 -1.72 9.00 0.14
C MET A 279 -2.68 9.86 -0.68
N PHE A 280 -3.61 10.56 -0.03
CA PHE A 280 -4.61 11.34 -0.77
C PHE A 280 -4.16 12.74 -1.17
N MET A 281 -3.24 13.36 -0.43
CA MET A 281 -2.86 14.75 -0.65
C MET A 281 -1.65 14.90 -1.59
N HIS A 282 -0.74 13.91 -1.71
CA HIS A 282 0.53 14.11 -2.41
C HIS A 282 0.38 14.45 -3.90
N ILE A 283 -0.58 13.88 -4.61
CA ILE A 283 -0.83 14.22 -6.03
C ILE A 283 -1.54 15.58 -6.15
N PRO A 284 -2.67 15.83 -5.45
CA PRO A 284 -3.33 17.13 -5.50
C PRO A 284 -2.41 18.30 -5.12
N LEU A 285 -1.61 18.18 -4.06
CA LEU A 285 -0.68 19.23 -3.63
C LEU A 285 0.43 19.51 -4.66
N ASN A 286 0.76 18.53 -5.49
CA ASN A 286 1.76 18.66 -6.54
C ASN A 286 1.14 18.85 -7.94
N HIS A 287 -0.12 19.27 -8.02
CA HIS A 287 -0.84 19.45 -9.28
C HIS A 287 -0.09 20.38 -10.26
N TRP A 288 0.57 21.40 -9.75
CA TRP A 288 1.32 22.39 -10.55
C TRP A 288 2.79 22.03 -10.78
N GLN A 289 3.22 20.79 -10.51
CA GLN A 289 4.62 20.36 -10.69
C GLN A 289 5.16 20.69 -12.09
N ASN A 290 4.37 20.38 -13.12
CA ASN A 290 4.79 20.56 -14.51
C ASN A 290 4.86 22.04 -14.90
N GLU A 291 3.95 22.88 -14.40
CA GLU A 291 3.91 24.31 -14.65
C GLU A 291 5.06 25.05 -13.96
N LEU A 292 5.36 24.64 -12.72
CA LEU A 292 6.43 25.23 -11.90
C LEU A 292 7.78 24.55 -12.11
N ALA A 293 7.82 23.46 -12.88
CA ALA A 293 9.01 22.71 -13.29
C ALA A 293 9.94 22.29 -12.14
N TYR A 294 9.40 21.95 -10.94
CA TYR A 294 10.23 21.49 -9.83
C TYR A 294 10.46 19.99 -9.86
N GLY A 295 11.65 19.61 -9.37
CA GLY A 295 12.11 18.22 -9.41
C GLY A 295 11.54 17.32 -8.29
N ARG A 296 11.92 16.04 -8.32
CA ARG A 296 11.47 15.00 -7.40
C ARG A 296 11.61 15.36 -5.91
N SER A 297 12.72 15.97 -5.52
CA SER A 297 12.97 16.33 -4.11
C SER A 297 11.91 17.29 -3.56
N VAL A 298 11.56 18.31 -4.33
CA VAL A 298 10.51 19.29 -3.95
C VAL A 298 9.14 18.63 -3.94
N TYR A 299 8.86 17.76 -4.91
CA TYR A 299 7.64 16.98 -4.96
C TYR A 299 7.45 16.15 -3.66
N VAL A 300 8.51 15.46 -3.24
CA VAL A 300 8.49 14.63 -2.02
C VAL A 300 8.32 15.51 -0.78
N LEU A 301 9.04 16.63 -0.68
CA LEU A 301 8.89 17.56 0.44
C LEU A 301 7.47 18.09 0.58
N ILE A 302 6.84 18.48 -0.52
CA ILE A 302 5.46 18.94 -0.54
C ILE A 302 4.52 17.78 -0.21
N GLY A 303 4.65 16.65 -0.93
CA GLY A 303 3.73 15.51 -0.87
C GLY A 303 3.79 14.72 0.43
N VAL A 304 4.89 14.80 1.19
CA VAL A 304 5.04 14.16 2.51
C VAL A 304 4.95 15.21 3.62
N GLY A 305 5.68 16.31 3.49
CA GLY A 305 5.83 17.30 4.56
C GLY A 305 4.52 17.98 4.92
N ILE A 306 3.78 18.49 3.93
CA ILE A 306 2.50 19.18 4.18
C ILE A 306 1.47 18.25 4.84
N PRO A 307 1.21 17.01 4.34
CA PRO A 307 0.28 16.09 5.01
C PRO A 307 0.72 15.70 6.42
N VAL A 308 2.02 15.55 6.70
CA VAL A 308 2.53 15.27 8.04
C VAL A 308 2.28 16.44 8.97
N VAL A 309 2.62 17.68 8.55
CA VAL A 309 2.34 18.90 9.33
C VAL A 309 0.84 19.04 9.59
N PHE A 310 0.01 18.86 8.57
CA PHE A 310 -1.45 18.83 8.70
C PHE A 310 -1.89 17.81 9.76
N THR A 311 -1.34 16.59 9.71
CA THR A 311 -1.64 15.54 10.68
C THR A 311 -1.28 15.97 12.11
N VAL A 312 -0.07 16.50 12.32
CA VAL A 312 0.39 16.96 13.65
C VAL A 312 -0.49 18.07 14.19
N LEU A 313 -0.84 19.05 13.38
CA LEU A 313 -1.66 20.19 13.80
C LEU A 313 -3.10 19.79 14.19
N PHE A 314 -3.70 18.86 13.45
CA PHE A 314 -5.12 18.56 13.57
C PHE A 314 -5.45 17.23 14.27
N ASN A 315 -4.45 16.39 14.63
CA ASN A 315 -4.68 15.09 15.26
C ASN A 315 -5.42 15.14 16.61
N LYS A 316 -5.34 16.23 17.35
CA LYS A 316 -6.07 16.40 18.62
C LYS A 316 -7.57 16.63 18.42
N ASN A 317 -8.00 17.11 17.26
CA ASN A 317 -9.39 17.37 16.95
C ASN A 317 -10.09 16.08 16.46
N LYS A 318 -11.05 15.58 17.25
CA LYS A 318 -11.79 14.35 16.94
C LYS A 318 -12.56 14.40 15.61
N VAL A 319 -13.09 15.57 15.24
CA VAL A 319 -13.83 15.77 13.98
C VAL A 319 -12.84 15.68 12.80
N MET A 320 -11.71 16.39 12.88
CA MET A 320 -10.68 16.36 11.84
C MET A 320 -10.10 14.95 11.67
N ARG A 321 -9.86 14.23 12.77
CA ARG A 321 -9.43 12.81 12.70
C ARG A 321 -10.42 11.95 11.91
N LYS A 322 -11.70 12.11 12.16
CA LYS A 322 -12.75 11.34 11.47
C LYS A 322 -12.87 11.73 10.00
N LEU A 323 -12.86 13.03 9.68
CA LEU A 323 -13.04 13.53 8.32
C LEU A 323 -11.83 13.21 7.42
N PHE A 324 -10.62 13.37 7.94
CA PHE A 324 -9.38 13.24 7.18
C PHE A 324 -8.59 11.96 7.46
N GLY A 325 -9.12 11.03 8.26
CA GLY A 325 -8.46 9.77 8.58
C GLY A 325 -7.14 9.95 9.34
N LEU A 326 -7.03 11.01 10.19
CA LEU A 326 -5.82 11.29 10.93
C LEU A 326 -5.65 10.28 12.08
N PRO A 327 -4.41 9.92 12.43
CA PRO A 327 -4.12 9.05 13.57
C PRO A 327 -4.42 9.76 14.89
N ASP A 328 -4.55 8.97 15.95
CA ASP A 328 -4.57 9.45 17.34
C ASP A 328 -3.14 9.38 17.90
N LEU A 329 -2.37 10.45 17.75
CA LEU A 329 -0.95 10.46 18.13
C LEU A 329 -0.74 10.36 19.65
N GLU A 330 -1.73 10.72 20.49
CA GLU A 330 -1.65 10.60 21.95
C GLU A 330 -1.57 9.13 22.43
N LYS A 331 -1.96 8.16 21.60
CA LYS A 331 -1.86 6.73 21.94
C LYS A 331 -0.49 6.12 21.69
N PHE A 332 0.44 6.89 21.14
CA PHE A 332 1.76 6.43 20.70
C PHE A 332 2.92 7.17 21.38
N GLY A 333 2.60 8.14 22.29
CA GLY A 333 3.54 8.83 23.15
C GLY A 333 3.86 8.10 24.45
#